data_d289cfae9ac52faeefa3b82683faf4d5
#
_entry.id   d289cfae9ac52faeefa3b82683faf4d5
#
_cell.length_a   1.000
_cell.length_b   1.000
_cell.length_c   1.000
_cell.angle_alpha   90.00
_cell.angle_beta   90.00
_cell.angle_gamma   90.00
#
_symmetry.space_group_name_H-M   'P 1'
#
loop_
_entity.id
_entity.type
_entity.pdbx_description
1 polymer ?
#
loop_
_entity_poly.entity_id
_entity_poly.type
_entity_poly.pdbx_seq_one_letter_code
_entity_poly.pdbx_strand_id
1 'polypeptide(L)'
;YFINKTLGKVRIFRPEVMVAVPAGISSTERRAVIEATIAAGAKAAYIIKEPVAAAIGANIPISSATGHMVVDIGGGTSEMAVISLGGVVSSTSVRVGGNKLDLAILEYIRKKYNLVIGERTAEEMKMKVGSALFLDDDSKLTMEINGRDGVSGLPRTMEVNSNDVTAAISGEMETILNTAKKI
;
A
#
# COMPACT_ATOMS: atom_id res chain seq x y z
N TYR A 1 -3.11 4.28 -21.38
CA TYR A 1 -4.42 3.81 -20.94
C TYR A 1 -5.15 4.88 -20.10
N PHE A 2 -4.60 5.32 -18.96
CA PHE A 2 -5.26 6.23 -18.00
C PHE A 2 -5.61 7.60 -18.61
N ILE A 3 -4.70 8.22 -19.36
CA ILE A 3 -4.97 9.49 -20.05
C ILE A 3 -6.16 9.32 -21.02
N ASN A 4 -6.24 8.19 -21.74
CA ASN A 4 -7.35 7.93 -22.65
C ASN A 4 -8.66 7.65 -21.92
N LYS A 5 -8.61 6.97 -20.77
CA LYS A 5 -9.80 6.68 -19.97
C LYS A 5 -10.41 7.95 -19.36
N THR A 6 -9.56 8.90 -18.95
CA THR A 6 -10.01 10.14 -18.29
C THR A 6 -10.53 11.18 -19.31
N LEU A 7 -9.87 11.30 -20.46
CA LEU A 7 -10.18 12.36 -21.45
C LEU A 7 -11.02 11.89 -22.64
N GLY A 8 -11.32 10.60 -22.73
CA GLY A 8 -12.05 10.04 -23.87
C GLY A 8 -11.18 9.85 -25.12
N LYS A 9 -11.81 9.34 -26.21
CA LYS A 9 -11.11 8.99 -27.47
C LYS A 9 -10.78 10.19 -28.35
N VAL A 10 -11.57 11.27 -28.28
CA VAL A 10 -11.40 12.49 -29.08
C VAL A 10 -10.65 13.51 -28.27
N ARG A 11 -9.43 13.87 -28.71
CA ARG A 11 -8.59 14.85 -28.03
C ARG A 11 -8.35 16.04 -28.93
N ILE A 12 -8.94 17.17 -28.55
CA ILE A 12 -8.64 18.47 -29.19
C ILE A 12 -7.36 19.05 -28.58
N PHE A 13 -7.14 18.81 -27.27
CA PHE A 13 -5.96 19.30 -26.54
C PHE A 13 -5.22 18.16 -25.85
N ARG A 14 -3.89 18.26 -25.80
CA ARG A 14 -3.05 17.35 -24.98
C ARG A 14 -3.05 17.85 -23.54
N PRO A 15 -3.27 16.97 -22.53
CA PRO A 15 -3.28 17.37 -21.14
C PRO A 15 -1.87 17.63 -20.60
N GLU A 16 -1.79 18.44 -19.58
CA GLU A 16 -0.67 18.46 -18.64
C GLU A 16 -0.92 17.37 -17.59
N VAL A 17 0.11 16.60 -17.26
CA VAL A 17 -0.02 15.43 -16.38
C VAL A 17 0.97 15.54 -15.24
N MET A 18 0.49 15.38 -14.01
CA MET A 18 1.33 15.24 -12.83
C MET A 18 1.37 13.75 -12.45
N VAL A 19 2.59 13.22 -12.25
CA VAL A 19 2.83 11.83 -11.89
C VAL A 19 3.47 11.77 -10.52
N ALA A 20 2.81 11.04 -9.59
CA ALA A 20 3.41 10.75 -8.29
C ALA A 20 4.50 9.67 -8.45
N VAL A 21 5.62 9.88 -7.79
CA VAL A 21 6.76 8.97 -7.81
C VAL A 21 7.35 8.80 -6.41
N PRO A 22 7.98 7.67 -6.12
CA PRO A 22 8.65 7.44 -4.85
C PRO A 22 9.64 8.54 -4.48
N ALA A 23 9.77 8.86 -3.19
CA ALA A 23 10.66 9.92 -2.73
C ALA A 23 12.14 9.65 -3.07
N GLY A 24 12.53 8.37 -3.11
CA GLY A 24 13.89 7.92 -3.42
C GLY A 24 14.19 7.64 -4.89
N ILE A 25 13.33 8.11 -5.82
CA ILE A 25 13.50 7.87 -7.26
C ILE A 25 14.83 8.45 -7.78
N SER A 26 15.55 7.67 -8.59
CA SER A 26 16.77 8.10 -9.27
C SER A 26 16.48 9.10 -10.40
N SER A 27 17.51 9.86 -10.81
CA SER A 27 17.39 10.79 -11.94
C SER A 27 17.04 10.10 -13.26
N THR A 28 17.53 8.89 -13.48
CA THR A 28 17.23 8.07 -14.67
C THR A 28 15.78 7.61 -14.67
N GLU A 29 15.29 7.09 -13.56
CA GLU A 29 13.88 6.67 -13.43
C GLU A 29 12.92 7.86 -13.56
N ARG A 30 13.26 9.01 -12.94
CA ARG A 30 12.50 10.24 -13.09
C ARG A 30 12.38 10.66 -14.56
N ARG A 31 13.47 10.61 -15.30
CA ARG A 31 13.49 10.92 -16.73
C ARG A 31 12.63 9.95 -17.53
N ALA A 32 12.75 8.65 -17.26
CA ALA A 32 11.95 7.61 -17.92
C ALA A 32 10.45 7.81 -17.69
N VAL A 33 10.02 8.19 -16.48
CA VAL A 33 8.61 8.49 -16.17
C VAL A 33 8.11 9.69 -16.98
N ILE A 34 8.90 10.76 -17.07
CA ILE A 34 8.54 11.95 -17.87
C ILE A 34 8.41 11.57 -19.35
N GLU A 35 9.41 10.88 -19.91
CA GLU A 35 9.43 10.47 -21.32
C GLU A 35 8.26 9.54 -21.66
N ALA A 36 7.97 8.56 -20.79
CA ALA A 36 6.83 7.65 -20.97
C ALA A 36 5.49 8.41 -20.91
N THR A 37 5.36 9.41 -20.04
CA THR A 37 4.14 10.22 -19.91
C THR A 37 3.93 11.09 -21.15
N ILE A 38 4.97 11.70 -21.69
CA ILE A 38 4.93 12.47 -22.94
C ILE A 38 4.59 11.53 -24.12
N ALA A 39 5.25 10.37 -24.21
CA ALA A 39 4.97 9.37 -25.25
C ALA A 39 3.52 8.85 -25.19
N ALA A 40 2.92 8.78 -23.99
CA ALA A 40 1.51 8.45 -23.82
C ALA A 40 0.53 9.55 -24.28
N GLY A 41 1.04 10.73 -24.71
CA GLY A 41 0.26 11.80 -25.31
C GLY A 41 0.03 13.02 -24.41
N ALA A 42 0.76 13.16 -23.31
CA ALA A 42 0.75 14.38 -22.51
C ALA A 42 1.43 15.55 -23.27
N LYS A 43 0.97 16.79 -23.04
CA LYS A 43 1.62 18.01 -23.50
C LYS A 43 2.86 18.32 -22.64
N ALA A 44 2.72 18.15 -21.33
CA ALA A 44 3.77 18.30 -20.34
C ALA A 44 3.59 17.26 -19.24
N ALA A 45 4.70 16.82 -18.63
CA ALA A 45 4.71 15.90 -17.50
C ALA A 45 5.46 16.54 -16.32
N TYR A 46 4.81 16.57 -15.17
CA TYR A 46 5.35 17.06 -13.92
C TYR A 46 5.45 15.90 -12.94
N ILE A 47 6.42 15.96 -12.05
CA ILE A 47 6.63 14.95 -11.03
C ILE A 47 6.37 15.54 -9.65
N ILE A 48 5.61 14.80 -8.84
CA ILE A 48 5.43 15.04 -7.41
C ILE A 48 5.92 13.81 -6.64
N LYS A 49 6.57 13.99 -5.50
CA LYS A 49 6.92 12.87 -4.62
C LYS A 49 5.67 12.33 -3.93
N GLU A 50 5.50 11.00 -3.89
CA GLU A 50 4.32 10.34 -3.31
C GLU A 50 3.97 10.85 -1.91
N PRO A 51 4.90 10.92 -0.92
CA PRO A 51 4.54 11.40 0.41
C PRO A 51 4.13 12.89 0.44
N VAL A 52 4.60 13.70 -0.51
CA VAL A 52 4.14 15.10 -0.64
C VAL A 52 2.71 15.15 -1.17
N ALA A 53 2.42 14.32 -2.18
CA ALA A 53 1.06 14.22 -2.72
C ALA A 53 0.07 13.70 -1.66
N ALA A 54 0.48 12.69 -0.88
CA ALA A 54 -0.31 12.16 0.24
C ALA A 54 -0.56 13.22 1.31
N ALA A 55 0.46 14.01 1.69
CA ALA A 55 0.32 15.09 2.65
C ALA A 55 -0.67 16.16 2.17
N ILE A 56 -0.59 16.55 0.90
CA ILE A 56 -1.53 17.51 0.29
C ILE A 56 -2.95 16.94 0.31
N GLY A 57 -3.13 15.68 -0.08
CA GLY A 57 -4.43 15.01 -0.08
C GLY A 57 -5.04 14.89 1.31
N ALA A 58 -4.21 14.75 2.35
CA ALA A 58 -4.61 14.74 3.75
C ALA A 58 -4.78 16.14 4.38
N ASN A 59 -4.61 17.22 3.60
CA ASN A 59 -4.63 18.61 4.06
C ASN A 59 -3.62 18.91 5.18
N ILE A 60 -2.46 18.26 5.18
CA ILE A 60 -1.39 18.55 6.14
C ILE A 60 -0.72 19.87 5.73
N PRO A 61 -0.51 20.82 6.67
CA PRO A 61 0.04 22.15 6.37
C PRO A 61 1.57 22.08 6.14
N ILE A 62 1.99 21.40 5.06
CA ILE A 62 3.40 21.12 4.75
C ILE A 62 4.25 22.36 4.42
N SER A 63 3.62 23.50 4.14
CA SER A 63 4.32 24.77 3.84
C SER A 63 4.89 25.46 5.09
N SER A 64 4.50 25.03 6.29
CA SER A 64 5.04 25.55 7.53
C SER A 64 6.47 25.05 7.81
N ALA A 65 7.18 25.74 8.70
CA ALA A 65 8.52 25.32 9.16
C ALA A 65 8.46 24.10 10.10
N THR A 66 7.26 23.73 10.57
CA THR A 66 7.05 22.54 11.39
C THR A 66 7.30 21.27 10.55
N GLY A 67 8.03 20.30 11.11
CA GLY A 67 8.20 19.00 10.49
C GLY A 67 6.93 18.16 10.61
N HIS A 68 6.46 17.61 9.51
CA HIS A 68 5.34 16.68 9.45
C HIS A 68 5.82 15.33 8.93
N MET A 69 5.58 14.26 9.69
CA MET A 69 5.87 12.91 9.24
C MET A 69 4.66 12.31 8.51
N VAL A 70 4.90 11.79 7.32
CA VAL A 70 3.92 11.05 6.54
C VAL A 70 4.39 9.61 6.43
N VAL A 71 3.49 8.67 6.69
CA VAL A 71 3.67 7.24 6.45
C VAL A 71 2.64 6.83 5.42
N ASP A 72 3.09 6.51 4.23
CA ASP A 72 2.26 6.07 3.10
C ASP A 72 2.47 4.58 2.88
N ILE A 73 1.42 3.77 3.13
CA ILE A 73 1.45 2.32 3.00
C ILE A 73 0.63 1.94 1.77
N GLY A 74 1.33 1.73 0.66
CA GLY A 74 0.73 1.30 -0.60
C GLY A 74 0.55 -0.22 -0.71
N GLY A 75 0.24 -0.70 -1.91
CA GLY A 75 0.11 -2.14 -2.18
C GLY A 75 1.46 -2.87 -2.14
N GLY A 76 2.51 -2.31 -2.78
CA GLY A 76 3.82 -2.96 -2.92
C GLY A 76 4.91 -2.40 -2.02
N THR A 77 4.79 -1.15 -1.61
CA THR A 77 5.80 -0.40 -0.85
C THR A 77 5.16 0.39 0.28
N SER A 78 5.96 0.66 1.30
CA SER A 78 5.63 1.66 2.32
C SER A 78 6.71 2.74 2.31
N GLU A 79 6.30 3.98 2.25
CA GLU A 79 7.17 5.16 2.24
C GLU A 79 6.95 6.01 3.49
N MET A 80 8.04 6.47 4.06
CA MET A 80 8.03 7.38 5.19
C MET A 80 8.82 8.62 4.80
N ALA A 81 8.27 9.79 5.11
CA ALA A 81 8.94 11.05 4.84
C ALA A 81 8.65 12.09 5.91
N VAL A 82 9.66 12.88 6.26
CA VAL A 82 9.50 14.12 7.00
C VAL A 82 9.48 15.27 6.01
N ILE A 83 8.43 16.08 6.08
CA ILE A 83 8.18 17.21 5.17
C ILE A 83 8.17 18.50 5.99
N SER A 84 8.87 19.51 5.51
CA SER A 84 8.88 20.87 6.07
C SER A 84 9.09 21.88 4.96
N LEU A 85 8.50 23.04 5.05
CA LEU A 85 8.59 24.12 4.05
C LEU A 85 8.29 23.64 2.61
N GLY A 86 7.34 22.74 2.46
CA GLY A 86 6.92 22.17 1.17
C GLY A 86 7.90 21.16 0.56
N GLY A 87 9.00 20.83 1.24
CA GLY A 87 10.05 19.92 0.77
C GLY A 87 10.20 18.67 1.65
N VAL A 88 10.66 17.58 1.03
CA VAL A 88 11.05 16.36 1.76
C VAL A 88 12.43 16.60 2.38
N VAL A 89 12.49 16.58 3.71
CA VAL A 89 13.73 16.74 4.51
C VAL A 89 14.46 15.42 4.63
N SER A 90 13.71 14.36 4.95
CA SER A 90 14.24 12.99 5.04
C SER A 90 13.18 12.02 4.53
N SER A 91 13.60 10.94 3.91
CA SER A 91 12.69 9.89 3.46
C SER A 91 13.36 8.53 3.47
N THR A 92 12.57 7.50 3.70
CA THR A 92 12.98 6.10 3.57
C THR A 92 11.81 5.30 3.00
N SER A 93 12.10 4.16 2.41
CA SER A 93 11.08 3.26 1.87
C SER A 93 11.45 1.81 2.12
N VAL A 94 10.42 0.96 2.12
CA VAL A 94 10.57 -0.49 2.21
C VAL A 94 9.60 -1.18 1.26
N ARG A 95 10.04 -2.28 0.66
CA ARG A 95 9.22 -3.10 -0.26
C ARG A 95 8.31 -4.06 0.52
N VAL A 96 7.55 -3.49 1.44
CA VAL A 96 6.48 -4.14 2.20
C VAL A 96 5.26 -3.23 2.12
N GLY A 97 4.12 -3.79 1.78
CA GLY A 97 2.85 -3.10 1.66
C GLY A 97 1.70 -4.10 1.67
N GLY A 98 0.50 -3.67 1.33
CA GLY A 98 -0.73 -4.45 1.42
C GLY A 98 -0.63 -5.84 0.80
N ASN A 99 0.03 -5.97 -0.36
CA ASN A 99 0.17 -7.26 -1.05
C ASN A 99 1.02 -8.26 -0.25
N LYS A 100 2.06 -7.78 0.45
CA LYS A 100 2.84 -8.66 1.33
C LYS A 100 2.08 -9.09 2.57
N LEU A 101 1.24 -8.21 3.11
CA LEU A 101 0.34 -8.56 4.21
C LEU A 101 -0.65 -9.65 3.78
N ASP A 102 -1.22 -9.55 2.57
CA ASP A 102 -2.13 -10.57 2.03
C ASP A 102 -1.44 -11.91 1.85
N LEU A 103 -0.22 -11.92 1.32
CA LEU A 103 0.59 -13.14 1.20
C LEU A 103 0.91 -13.77 2.56
N ALA A 104 1.24 -12.95 3.57
CA ALA A 104 1.49 -13.44 4.93
C ALA A 104 0.25 -14.09 5.53
N ILE A 105 -0.94 -13.52 5.30
CA ILE A 105 -2.22 -14.12 5.71
C ILE A 105 -2.45 -15.47 5.02
N LEU A 106 -2.27 -15.52 3.70
CA LEU A 106 -2.36 -16.78 2.93
C LEU A 106 -1.49 -17.88 3.50
N GLU A 107 -0.22 -17.57 3.75
CA GLU A 107 0.74 -18.52 4.30
C GLU A 107 0.39 -18.97 5.72
N TYR A 108 -0.06 -18.02 6.55
CA TYR A 108 -0.45 -18.31 7.93
C TYR A 108 -1.66 -19.26 7.99
N ILE A 109 -2.71 -18.95 7.23
CA ILE A 109 -3.92 -19.79 7.17
C ILE A 109 -3.58 -21.19 6.64
N ARG A 110 -2.74 -21.28 5.62
CA ARG A 110 -2.26 -22.55 5.10
C ARG A 110 -1.49 -23.35 6.14
N LYS A 111 -0.57 -22.70 6.87
CA LYS A 111 0.29 -23.38 7.87
C LYS A 111 -0.48 -23.79 9.11
N LYS A 112 -1.33 -22.90 9.63
CA LYS A 112 -2.05 -23.13 10.89
C LYS A 112 -3.25 -24.05 10.74
N TYR A 113 -4.02 -23.87 9.67
CA TYR A 113 -5.30 -24.53 9.51
C TYR A 113 -5.33 -25.54 8.37
N ASN A 114 -4.23 -25.69 7.65
CA ASN A 114 -4.12 -26.52 6.45
C ASN A 114 -5.23 -26.19 5.41
N LEU A 115 -5.59 -24.90 5.30
CA LEU A 115 -6.63 -24.41 4.41
C LEU A 115 -5.98 -23.52 3.34
N VAL A 116 -6.23 -23.81 2.07
CA VAL A 116 -5.77 -23.01 0.93
C VAL A 116 -6.89 -22.05 0.56
N ILE A 117 -6.62 -20.75 0.71
CA ILE A 117 -7.54 -19.66 0.33
C ILE A 117 -6.98 -18.87 -0.85
N GLY A 118 -7.81 -18.04 -1.50
CA GLY A 118 -7.40 -17.15 -2.58
C GLY A 118 -6.89 -15.78 -2.06
N GLU A 119 -6.14 -15.06 -2.89
CA GLU A 119 -5.64 -13.70 -2.59
C GLU A 119 -6.77 -12.74 -2.19
N ARG A 120 -7.87 -12.77 -2.91
CA ARG A 120 -9.05 -11.95 -2.59
C ARG A 120 -9.61 -12.23 -1.19
N THR A 121 -9.64 -13.49 -0.77
CA THR A 121 -10.10 -13.87 0.58
C THR A 121 -9.14 -13.32 1.64
N ALA A 122 -7.82 -13.40 1.39
CA ALA A 122 -6.82 -12.85 2.31
C ALA A 122 -6.95 -11.32 2.43
N GLU A 123 -7.13 -10.61 1.32
CA GLU A 123 -7.39 -9.17 1.30
C GLU A 123 -8.68 -8.81 2.06
N GLU A 124 -9.75 -9.58 1.86
CA GLU A 124 -11.00 -9.38 2.59
C GLU A 124 -10.82 -9.61 4.10
N MET A 125 -10.06 -10.62 4.51
CA MET A 125 -9.69 -10.85 5.93
C MET A 125 -8.94 -9.66 6.50
N LYS A 126 -7.91 -9.16 5.79
CA LYS A 126 -7.15 -7.98 6.19
C LYS A 126 -8.06 -6.76 6.41
N MET A 127 -9.00 -6.51 5.48
CA MET A 127 -9.89 -5.34 5.54
C MET A 127 -10.98 -5.46 6.61
N LYS A 128 -11.55 -6.66 6.81
CA LYS A 128 -12.72 -6.85 7.67
C LYS A 128 -12.37 -7.15 9.12
N VAL A 129 -11.33 -7.94 9.35
CA VAL A 129 -10.96 -8.40 10.69
C VAL A 129 -9.49 -8.14 11.04
N GLY A 130 -8.74 -7.42 10.16
CA GLY A 130 -7.33 -7.10 10.39
C GLY A 130 -7.12 -6.14 11.55
N SER A 131 -6.11 -6.42 12.36
CA SER A 131 -5.60 -5.53 13.38
C SER A 131 -4.07 -5.63 13.42
N ALA A 132 -3.40 -4.51 13.69
CA ALA A 132 -1.95 -4.49 13.90
C ALA A 132 -1.55 -4.92 15.32
N LEU A 133 -2.50 -4.94 16.25
CA LEU A 133 -2.31 -5.33 17.64
C LEU A 133 -3.24 -6.47 17.99
N PHE A 134 -2.77 -7.34 18.89
CA PHE A 134 -3.64 -8.37 19.47
C PHE A 134 -4.77 -7.73 20.26
N LEU A 135 -5.97 -8.23 20.06
CA LEU A 135 -7.19 -7.76 20.69
C LEU A 135 -7.62 -8.73 21.79
N ASP A 136 -8.26 -8.18 22.84
CA ASP A 136 -8.92 -8.97 23.89
C ASP A 136 -10.12 -9.72 23.32
N ASP A 137 -10.59 -10.75 24.04
CA ASP A 137 -11.64 -11.65 23.56
C ASP A 137 -12.94 -10.91 23.18
N ASP A 138 -13.31 -9.89 23.97
CA ASP A 138 -14.53 -9.08 23.73
C ASP A 138 -14.41 -8.13 22.53
N SER A 139 -13.19 -7.86 22.05
CA SER A 139 -12.91 -6.92 20.95
C SER A 139 -12.57 -7.60 19.63
N LYS A 140 -12.44 -8.95 19.61
CA LYS A 140 -12.10 -9.69 18.40
C LYS A 140 -13.26 -9.69 17.42
N LEU A 141 -12.95 -9.31 16.20
CA LEU A 141 -13.86 -9.52 15.06
C LEU A 141 -13.64 -10.93 14.53
N THR A 142 -14.71 -11.57 14.08
CA THR A 142 -14.65 -12.88 13.41
C THR A 142 -15.19 -12.81 11.99
N MET A 143 -14.72 -13.71 11.15
CA MET A 143 -15.13 -13.83 9.76
C MET A 143 -15.11 -15.28 9.33
N GLU A 144 -16.17 -15.71 8.65
CA GLU A 144 -16.20 -17.02 7.98
C GLU A 144 -15.45 -16.94 6.65
N ILE A 145 -14.58 -17.90 6.41
CA ILE A 145 -13.82 -18.03 5.17
C ILE A 145 -14.01 -19.39 4.52
N ASN A 146 -13.97 -19.39 3.21
CA ASN A 146 -14.06 -20.59 2.39
C ASN A 146 -12.73 -20.87 1.70
N GLY A 147 -12.30 -22.11 1.71
CA GLY A 147 -11.09 -22.54 1.06
C GLY A 147 -11.12 -24.02 0.69
N ARG A 148 -9.99 -24.51 0.22
CA ARG A 148 -9.78 -25.94 -0.07
C ARG A 148 -8.90 -26.53 1.02
N ASP A 149 -9.38 -27.59 1.64
CA ASP A 149 -8.61 -28.37 2.61
C ASP A 149 -7.36 -28.97 1.96
N GLY A 150 -6.19 -28.76 2.58
CA GLY A 150 -4.89 -29.12 2.00
C GLY A 150 -4.62 -30.62 1.97
N VAL A 151 -5.38 -31.44 2.72
CA VAL A 151 -5.24 -32.91 2.76
C VAL A 151 -6.25 -33.57 1.83
N SER A 152 -7.54 -33.32 2.07
CA SER A 152 -8.63 -33.94 1.33
C SER A 152 -8.87 -33.33 -0.05
N GLY A 153 -8.43 -32.08 -0.27
CA GLY A 153 -8.69 -31.33 -1.48
C GLY A 153 -10.14 -30.83 -1.61
N LEU A 154 -11.00 -31.12 -0.62
CA LEU A 154 -12.42 -30.74 -0.65
C LEU A 154 -12.63 -29.30 -0.16
N PRO A 155 -13.76 -28.65 -0.56
CA PRO A 155 -14.16 -27.38 0.00
C PRO A 155 -14.34 -27.46 1.51
N ARG A 156 -13.86 -26.46 2.23
CA ARG A 156 -14.00 -26.36 3.68
C ARG A 156 -14.24 -24.91 4.08
N THR A 157 -15.18 -24.72 4.98
CA THR A 157 -15.50 -23.45 5.61
C THR A 157 -15.01 -23.44 7.04
N MET A 158 -14.49 -22.30 7.52
CA MET A 158 -14.11 -22.12 8.91
C MET A 158 -14.19 -20.66 9.33
N GLU A 159 -14.28 -20.43 10.63
CA GLU A 159 -14.21 -19.11 11.23
C GLU A 159 -12.75 -18.76 11.59
N VAL A 160 -12.37 -17.52 11.33
CA VAL A 160 -11.09 -16.90 11.70
C VAL A 160 -11.37 -15.59 12.45
N ASN A 161 -10.39 -15.12 13.21
CA ASN A 161 -10.55 -13.90 14.00
C ASN A 161 -9.42 -12.89 13.78
N SER A 162 -9.57 -11.69 14.38
CA SER A 162 -8.60 -10.61 14.28
C SER A 162 -7.19 -11.03 14.68
N ASN A 163 -7.04 -11.83 15.73
CA ASN A 163 -5.72 -12.25 16.22
C ASN A 163 -5.02 -13.23 15.28
N ASP A 164 -5.76 -13.98 14.46
CA ASP A 164 -5.17 -14.77 13.38
C ASP A 164 -4.50 -13.87 12.34
N VAL A 165 -5.18 -12.79 11.95
CA VAL A 165 -4.62 -11.83 11.01
C VAL A 165 -3.45 -11.08 11.63
N THR A 166 -3.57 -10.62 12.88
CA THR A 166 -2.47 -9.96 13.61
C THR A 166 -1.23 -10.84 13.68
N ALA A 167 -1.39 -12.12 14.04
CA ALA A 167 -0.28 -13.07 14.09
C ALA A 167 0.34 -13.28 12.70
N ALA A 168 -0.48 -13.32 11.66
CA ALA A 168 0.00 -13.48 10.28
C ALA A 168 0.86 -12.32 9.81
N ILE A 169 0.44 -11.08 10.07
CA ILE A 169 1.08 -9.87 9.52
C ILE A 169 2.15 -9.26 10.42
N SER A 170 2.36 -9.78 11.62
CA SER A 170 3.25 -9.17 12.64
C SER A 170 4.67 -8.90 12.15
N GLY A 171 5.26 -9.80 11.37
CA GLY A 171 6.62 -9.65 10.84
C GLY A 171 6.74 -8.52 9.83
N GLU A 172 5.77 -8.40 8.93
CA GLU A 172 5.69 -7.32 7.93
C GLU A 172 5.43 -5.97 8.61
N MET A 173 4.55 -5.94 9.61
CA MET A 173 4.27 -4.73 10.40
C MET A 173 5.48 -4.26 11.19
N GLU A 174 6.24 -5.19 11.78
CA GLU A 174 7.50 -4.87 12.44
C GLU A 174 8.54 -4.30 11.46
N THR A 175 8.61 -4.82 10.25
CA THR A 175 9.50 -4.30 9.19
C THR A 175 9.14 -2.87 8.81
N ILE A 176 7.85 -2.56 8.66
CA ILE A 176 7.36 -1.18 8.41
C ILE A 176 7.72 -0.27 9.59
N LEU A 177 7.43 -0.69 10.82
CA LEU A 177 7.69 0.08 12.03
C LEU A 177 9.20 0.37 12.22
N ASN A 178 10.05 -0.64 12.01
CA ASN A 178 11.49 -0.48 12.12
C ASN A 178 12.07 0.42 11.02
N THR A 179 11.42 0.48 9.85
CA THR A 179 11.78 1.42 8.79
C THR A 179 11.36 2.85 9.18
N ALA A 180 10.16 3.03 9.75
CA ALA A 180 9.70 4.33 10.23
C ALA A 180 10.60 4.92 11.35
N LYS A 181 11.14 4.07 12.23
CA LYS A 181 12.04 4.51 13.32
C LYS A 181 13.41 5.00 12.85
N LYS A 182 13.78 4.79 11.59
CA LYS A 182 15.09 5.22 11.03
C LYS A 182 15.08 6.65 10.51
N ILE A 183 13.94 7.30 10.46
CA ILE A 183 13.74 8.65 9.97
C ILE A 183 13.76 9.69 11.11
#